data_8dc676624c935677f0abeea5911ddb6e
#
_entry.id   8dc676624c935677f0abeea5911ddb6e
#
_cell.length_a   1.000
_cell.length_b   1.000
_cell.length_c   1.000
_cell.angle_alpha   90.00
_cell.angle_beta   90.00
_cell.angle_gamma   90.00
#
_symmetry.space_group_name_H-M   'P 1'
#
loop_
_entity.id
_entity.type
_entity.pdbx_description
1 polymer ?
#
loop_
_entity_poly.entity_id
_entity_poly.type
_entity_poly.pdbx_seq_one_letter_code
_entity_poly.pdbx_strand_id
1 'polypeptide(L)'
;MLRLFVAVLPGLLPLALLTMGLNSSLSVGEGKDKPISARWRLYGLSLGTVAALIFAILRASVVINQRNFINMPALCIAVPIDIAAIVVVVCSHKTVENWRERPILMHISNAIGAISLAFTVFYALPDVILQLTIFVDSSTPPFTSDMLLRALGFVLGVIVAICLSLMVRSLRVTSNAISFKIAIVLSMIILLVQHVTSLLQIMQGSILLYIDDFSFSVLVWLINNAHMMIIAQICVFLIPAAASVIIGFKTETVGENTAQMRVKRAFKRKSRKSALAAFLAAVTVILTLTFGVSLMNVKPTLTPPEPYELHDGIATINFVQISDGHLHRFQYKAKDGTIMRFIIIKKNGGAYGVGLDACENCGDAGYYEKDGKIICRKCDVAINLATIGFKGGCNPIPFPYKASHGKITIHTADLDALSSHFK
;
A
#
# COMPACT_ATOMS: atom_id res chain seq x y z
N MET A 1 9.38 7.32 9.77
CA MET A 1 8.28 6.78 10.59
C MET A 1 6.98 6.62 9.79
N LEU A 2 6.33 7.69 9.35
CA LEU A 2 5.02 7.65 8.67
C LEU A 2 5.00 6.74 7.44
N ARG A 3 6.02 6.78 6.59
CA ARG A 3 6.09 5.97 5.36
C ARG A 3 5.97 4.46 5.64
N LEU A 4 6.69 3.93 6.62
CA LEU A 4 6.61 2.51 6.96
C LEU A 4 5.32 2.16 7.70
N PHE A 5 4.84 3.03 8.57
CA PHE A 5 3.54 2.86 9.21
C PHE A 5 2.43 2.68 8.17
N VAL A 6 2.36 3.59 7.19
CA VAL A 6 1.35 3.52 6.11
C VAL A 6 1.56 2.30 5.21
N ALA A 7 2.81 1.97 4.86
CA ALA A 7 3.11 0.88 3.93
C ALA A 7 2.78 -0.53 4.46
N VAL A 8 2.80 -0.72 5.78
CA VAL A 8 2.54 -2.02 6.44
C VAL A 8 1.05 -2.31 6.59
N LEU A 9 0.21 -1.28 6.74
CA LEU A 9 -1.22 -1.44 7.01
C LEU A 9 -1.98 -2.23 5.92
N PRO A 10 -1.77 -1.97 4.61
CA PRO A 10 -2.48 -2.70 3.55
C PRO A 10 -2.28 -4.22 3.60
N GLY A 11 -1.11 -4.68 4.01
CA GLY A 11 -0.84 -6.11 4.14
C GLY A 11 -1.39 -6.72 5.43
N LEU A 12 -1.37 -5.99 6.54
CA LEU A 12 -1.73 -6.55 7.85
C LEU A 12 -3.22 -6.44 8.18
N LEU A 13 -3.91 -5.36 7.77
CA LEU A 13 -5.30 -5.14 8.17
C LEU A 13 -6.27 -6.17 7.57
N PRO A 14 -6.26 -6.47 6.26
CA PRO A 14 -7.13 -7.51 5.70
C PRO A 14 -6.87 -8.89 6.33
N LEU A 15 -5.59 -9.21 6.59
CA LEU A 15 -5.19 -10.45 7.23
C LEU A 15 -5.75 -10.58 8.65
N ALA A 16 -5.67 -9.52 9.45
CA ALA A 16 -6.23 -9.47 10.80
C ALA A 16 -7.76 -9.66 10.79
N LEU A 17 -8.46 -9.00 9.86
CA LEU A 17 -9.91 -9.09 9.69
C LEU A 17 -10.34 -10.49 9.25
N LEU A 18 -9.67 -11.08 8.25
CA LEU A 18 -9.95 -12.45 7.78
C LEU A 18 -9.75 -13.47 8.90
N THR A 19 -8.61 -13.39 9.61
CA THR A 19 -8.30 -14.31 10.73
C THR A 19 -9.38 -14.26 11.81
N MET A 20 -9.79 -13.07 12.22
CA MET A 20 -10.81 -12.89 13.25
C MET A 20 -12.20 -13.25 12.75
N GLY A 21 -12.51 -12.97 11.49
CA GLY A 21 -13.75 -13.34 10.84
C GLY A 21 -13.97 -14.85 10.80
N LEU A 22 -12.99 -15.60 10.29
CA LEU A 22 -13.01 -17.05 10.25
C LEU A 22 -13.08 -17.66 11.67
N ASN A 23 -12.29 -17.10 12.61
CA ASN A 23 -12.35 -17.55 14.01
C ASN A 23 -13.74 -17.38 14.62
N SER A 24 -14.38 -16.29 14.29
CA SER A 24 -15.68 -15.96 14.85
C SER A 24 -16.82 -16.77 14.25
N SER A 25 -16.70 -17.14 12.97
CA SER A 25 -17.76 -17.81 12.22
C SER A 25 -17.72 -19.34 12.33
N LEU A 26 -16.54 -19.93 12.47
CA LEU A 26 -16.33 -21.39 12.39
C LEU A 26 -15.83 -22.01 13.71
N SER A 27 -15.87 -21.28 14.83
CA SER A 27 -15.34 -21.77 16.10
C SER A 27 -16.33 -22.69 16.78
N VAL A 28 -15.92 -23.94 16.99
CA VAL A 28 -16.61 -24.93 17.83
C VAL A 28 -15.62 -25.58 18.77
N GLY A 29 -16.08 -25.94 19.95
CA GLY A 29 -15.27 -26.65 20.97
C GLY A 29 -16.01 -26.66 22.29
N GLU A 30 -15.76 -27.65 23.11
CA GLU A 30 -16.33 -27.81 24.43
C GLU A 30 -15.25 -27.76 25.51
N GLY A 31 -15.60 -27.13 26.63
CA GLY A 31 -14.78 -27.13 27.83
C GLY A 31 -13.41 -26.45 27.68
N LYS A 32 -12.36 -27.14 28.19
CA LYS A 32 -10.98 -26.63 28.18
C LYS A 32 -10.22 -26.90 26.88
N ASP A 33 -10.79 -27.64 25.95
CA ASP A 33 -10.15 -27.99 24.69
C ASP A 33 -10.07 -26.82 23.73
N LYS A 34 -8.96 -26.77 22.96
CA LYS A 34 -8.82 -25.78 21.91
C LYS A 34 -9.87 -26.01 20.83
N PRO A 35 -10.60 -24.96 20.38
CA PRO A 35 -11.56 -25.10 19.32
C PRO A 35 -10.91 -25.70 18.05
N ILE A 36 -11.61 -26.58 17.35
CA ILE A 36 -11.16 -27.19 16.08
C ILE A 36 -10.65 -26.12 15.11
N SER A 37 -11.39 -25.04 14.96
CA SER A 37 -11.05 -23.91 14.10
C SER A 37 -9.71 -23.24 14.47
N ALA A 38 -9.30 -23.24 15.75
CA ALA A 38 -8.02 -22.66 16.17
C ALA A 38 -6.82 -23.45 15.62
N ARG A 39 -6.93 -24.78 15.55
CA ARG A 39 -5.88 -25.65 14.96
C ARG A 39 -5.75 -25.40 13.46
N TRP A 40 -6.85 -25.38 12.72
CA TRP A 40 -6.85 -25.11 11.29
C TRP A 40 -6.30 -23.72 10.93
N ARG A 41 -6.64 -22.70 11.71
CA ARG A 41 -6.09 -21.36 11.50
C ARG A 41 -4.61 -21.29 11.81
N LEU A 42 -4.15 -22.00 12.83
CA LEU A 42 -2.72 -22.09 13.12
C LEU A 42 -1.97 -22.71 11.95
N TYR A 43 -2.50 -23.79 11.34
CA TYR A 43 -1.91 -24.41 10.14
C TYR A 43 -1.90 -23.44 8.97
N GLY A 44 -3.02 -22.76 8.69
CA GLY A 44 -3.10 -21.77 7.59
C GLY A 44 -2.11 -20.62 7.78
N LEU A 45 -2.07 -20.02 8.98
CA LEU A 45 -1.13 -18.94 9.30
C LEU A 45 0.32 -19.40 9.21
N SER A 46 0.66 -20.57 9.79
CA SER A 46 2.04 -21.08 9.79
C SER A 46 2.51 -21.39 8.38
N LEU A 47 1.69 -22.11 7.60
CA LEU A 47 2.03 -22.47 6.23
C LEU A 47 2.19 -21.22 5.35
N GLY A 48 1.22 -20.31 5.41
CA GLY A 48 1.28 -19.04 4.68
C GLY A 48 2.49 -18.18 5.07
N THR A 49 2.79 -18.09 6.37
CA THR A 49 3.94 -17.31 6.87
C THR A 49 5.27 -17.90 6.42
N VAL A 50 5.44 -19.22 6.53
CA VAL A 50 6.68 -19.90 6.09
C VAL A 50 6.88 -19.72 4.59
N ALA A 51 5.82 -19.94 3.79
CA ALA A 51 5.88 -19.75 2.35
C ALA A 51 6.17 -18.27 1.98
N ALA A 52 5.54 -17.31 2.66
CA ALA A 52 5.79 -15.89 2.47
C ALA A 52 7.22 -15.48 2.82
N LEU A 53 7.78 -16.03 3.91
CA LEU A 53 9.16 -15.77 4.32
C LEU A 53 10.15 -16.31 3.28
N ILE A 54 9.97 -17.55 2.83
CA ILE A 54 10.81 -18.14 1.77
C ILE A 54 10.74 -17.29 0.52
N PHE A 55 9.55 -16.89 0.10
CA PHE A 55 9.37 -16.06 -1.09
C PHE A 55 10.01 -14.66 -0.92
N ALA A 56 9.88 -14.03 0.25
CA ALA A 56 10.53 -12.76 0.54
C ALA A 56 12.07 -12.86 0.50
N ILE A 57 12.64 -13.95 1.05
CA ILE A 57 14.09 -14.20 1.00
C ILE A 57 14.56 -14.39 -0.45
N LEU A 58 13.84 -15.19 -1.25
CA LEU A 58 14.20 -15.43 -2.66
C LEU A 58 14.09 -14.15 -3.50
N ARG A 59 13.18 -13.23 -3.16
CA ARG A 59 13.10 -11.90 -3.77
C ARG A 59 14.25 -10.99 -3.31
N ALA A 60 14.55 -10.96 -2.02
CA ALA A 60 15.62 -10.14 -1.47
C ALA A 60 17.01 -10.57 -1.99
N SER A 61 17.21 -11.88 -2.21
CA SER A 61 18.43 -12.45 -2.79
C SER A 61 18.49 -12.38 -4.33
N VAL A 62 17.50 -11.73 -4.98
CA VAL A 62 17.42 -11.57 -6.45
C VAL A 62 17.33 -12.91 -7.22
N VAL A 63 17.07 -14.02 -6.53
CA VAL A 63 16.82 -15.33 -7.19
C VAL A 63 15.50 -15.28 -7.99
N ILE A 64 14.50 -14.59 -7.46
CA ILE A 64 13.22 -14.35 -8.14
C ILE A 64 13.12 -12.87 -8.51
N ASN A 65 13.40 -12.55 -9.77
CA ASN A 65 13.34 -11.18 -10.29
C ASN A 65 11.92 -10.74 -10.63
N GLN A 66 11.07 -11.65 -11.11
CA GLN A 66 9.70 -11.36 -11.53
C GLN A 66 8.69 -12.00 -10.58
N ARG A 67 8.16 -11.20 -9.66
CA ARG A 67 7.16 -11.66 -8.67
C ARG A 67 5.88 -12.21 -9.31
N ASN A 68 5.55 -11.75 -10.51
CA ASN A 68 4.30 -12.11 -11.19
C ASN A 68 4.23 -13.60 -11.54
N PHE A 69 5.36 -14.27 -11.78
CA PHE A 69 5.42 -15.72 -12.01
C PHE A 69 4.88 -16.54 -10.84
N ILE A 70 5.06 -16.05 -9.62
CA ILE A 70 4.60 -16.73 -8.40
C ILE A 70 3.25 -16.18 -7.95
N ASN A 71 3.03 -14.86 -8.04
CA ASN A 71 1.80 -14.24 -7.57
C ASN A 71 0.60 -14.59 -8.46
N MET A 72 0.78 -14.74 -9.77
CA MET A 72 -0.31 -15.09 -10.67
C MET A 72 -0.93 -16.47 -10.36
N PRO A 73 -0.19 -17.60 -10.34
CA PRO A 73 -0.78 -18.89 -9.98
C PRO A 73 -1.32 -18.91 -8.55
N ALA A 74 -0.67 -18.20 -7.60
CA ALA A 74 -1.18 -18.09 -6.24
C ALA A 74 -2.56 -17.41 -6.20
N LEU A 75 -2.75 -16.31 -6.94
CA LEU A 75 -4.04 -15.62 -7.03
C LEU A 75 -5.09 -16.41 -7.81
N CYS A 76 -4.69 -17.16 -8.85
CA CYS A 76 -5.60 -18.08 -9.56
C CYS A 76 -6.20 -19.14 -8.64
N ILE A 77 -5.49 -19.56 -7.59
CA ILE A 77 -5.97 -20.48 -6.57
C ILE A 77 -6.71 -19.72 -5.45
N ALA A 78 -6.21 -18.57 -5.03
CA ALA A 78 -6.79 -17.77 -3.95
C ALA A 78 -8.22 -17.33 -4.27
N VAL A 79 -8.50 -16.83 -5.47
CA VAL A 79 -9.82 -16.31 -5.87
C VAL A 79 -10.94 -17.37 -5.71
N PRO A 80 -10.87 -18.59 -6.28
CA PRO A 80 -11.91 -19.59 -6.07
C PRO A 80 -11.98 -20.06 -4.61
N ILE A 81 -10.87 -20.12 -3.88
CA ILE A 81 -10.86 -20.49 -2.46
C ILE A 81 -11.53 -19.40 -1.61
N ASP A 82 -11.34 -18.11 -1.92
CA ASP A 82 -12.03 -17.02 -1.23
C ASP A 82 -13.53 -17.07 -1.45
N ILE A 83 -13.99 -17.37 -2.67
CA ILE A 83 -15.41 -17.59 -2.95
C ILE A 83 -15.94 -18.74 -2.10
N ALA A 84 -15.22 -19.88 -2.06
CA ALA A 84 -15.61 -21.02 -1.24
C ALA A 84 -15.63 -20.65 0.26
N ALA A 85 -14.66 -19.87 0.75
CA ALA A 85 -14.61 -19.41 2.13
C ALA A 85 -15.78 -18.48 2.48
N ILE A 86 -16.19 -17.60 1.56
CA ILE A 86 -17.39 -16.75 1.72
C ILE A 86 -18.63 -17.63 1.85
N VAL A 87 -18.81 -18.60 0.96
CA VAL A 87 -19.96 -19.54 1.04
C VAL A 87 -19.96 -20.30 2.36
N VAL A 88 -18.82 -20.79 2.81
CA VAL A 88 -18.66 -21.47 4.10
C VAL A 88 -19.06 -20.55 5.27
N VAL A 89 -18.65 -19.28 5.27
CA VAL A 89 -19.04 -18.31 6.30
C VAL A 89 -20.52 -18.00 6.24
N VAL A 90 -21.10 -17.85 5.05
CA VAL A 90 -22.55 -17.64 4.89
C VAL A 90 -23.34 -18.82 5.44
N CYS A 91 -22.89 -20.05 5.19
CA CYS A 91 -23.53 -21.28 5.68
C CYS A 91 -23.12 -21.68 7.10
N SER A 92 -22.24 -20.93 7.75
CA SER A 92 -21.59 -21.31 9.03
C SER A 92 -22.58 -21.62 10.17
N HIS A 93 -23.75 -20.99 10.21
CA HIS A 93 -24.74 -21.25 11.26
C HIS A 93 -25.14 -22.74 11.29
N LYS A 94 -25.53 -23.29 10.14
CA LYS A 94 -25.94 -24.70 10.02
C LYS A 94 -24.76 -25.65 10.28
N THR A 95 -23.56 -25.29 9.82
CA THR A 95 -22.35 -26.11 10.01
C THR A 95 -21.92 -26.16 11.48
N VAL A 96 -22.00 -25.02 12.19
CA VAL A 96 -21.65 -24.90 13.61
C VAL A 96 -22.70 -25.57 14.48
N GLU A 97 -23.98 -25.41 14.18
CA GLU A 97 -25.08 -26.00 14.96
C GLU A 97 -25.03 -27.53 14.92
N ASN A 98 -24.79 -28.11 13.74
CA ASN A 98 -24.81 -29.57 13.50
C ASN A 98 -23.38 -30.18 13.49
N TRP A 99 -22.40 -29.55 14.12
CA TRP A 99 -21.00 -29.96 14.02
C TRP A 99 -20.73 -31.37 14.58
N ARG A 100 -21.50 -31.82 15.59
CA ARG A 100 -21.39 -33.17 16.18
C ARG A 100 -21.94 -34.24 15.25
N GLU A 101 -23.00 -33.95 14.53
CA GLU A 101 -23.62 -34.87 13.59
C GLU A 101 -22.81 -34.97 12.28
N ARG A 102 -22.15 -33.87 11.87
CA ARG A 102 -21.40 -33.74 10.63
C ARG A 102 -19.97 -33.22 10.85
N PRO A 103 -19.14 -33.94 11.59
CA PRO A 103 -17.80 -33.46 11.94
C PRO A 103 -16.90 -33.28 10.69
N ILE A 104 -17.07 -34.11 9.67
CA ILE A 104 -16.31 -34.01 8.41
C ILE A 104 -16.61 -32.67 7.71
N LEU A 105 -17.87 -32.24 7.64
CA LEU A 105 -18.24 -30.95 7.05
C LEU A 105 -17.61 -29.78 7.79
N MET A 106 -17.54 -29.89 9.13
CA MET A 106 -16.88 -28.89 9.95
C MET A 106 -15.37 -28.81 9.70
N HIS A 107 -14.70 -29.95 9.55
CA HIS A 107 -13.28 -29.98 9.18
C HIS A 107 -13.04 -29.42 7.77
N ILE A 108 -13.86 -29.80 6.77
CA ILE A 108 -13.76 -29.27 5.40
C ILE A 108 -13.94 -27.75 5.42
N SER A 109 -14.96 -27.24 6.13
CA SER A 109 -15.21 -25.79 6.24
C SER A 109 -14.02 -25.03 6.86
N ASN A 110 -13.42 -25.60 7.91
CA ASN A 110 -12.24 -25.02 8.53
C ASN A 110 -10.98 -25.16 7.66
N ALA A 111 -10.84 -26.23 6.88
CA ALA A 111 -9.74 -26.41 5.93
C ALA A 111 -9.80 -25.37 4.80
N ILE A 112 -10.98 -25.13 4.22
CA ILE A 112 -11.20 -24.07 3.21
C ILE A 112 -10.81 -22.71 3.78
N GLY A 113 -11.26 -22.37 5.00
CA GLY A 113 -10.86 -21.14 5.67
C GLY A 113 -9.36 -21.05 5.95
N ALA A 114 -8.71 -22.18 6.30
CA ALA A 114 -7.26 -22.22 6.53
C ALA A 114 -6.47 -22.01 5.23
N ILE A 115 -6.93 -22.57 4.12
CA ILE A 115 -6.31 -22.42 2.81
C ILE A 115 -6.46 -20.96 2.32
N SER A 116 -7.67 -20.37 2.39
CA SER A 116 -7.88 -18.95 2.09
C SER A 116 -6.94 -18.05 2.92
N LEU A 117 -6.83 -18.33 4.22
CA LEU A 117 -5.92 -17.62 5.10
C LEU A 117 -4.44 -17.79 4.69
N ALA A 118 -4.01 -19.01 4.32
CA ALA A 118 -2.65 -19.28 3.90
C ALA A 118 -2.28 -18.51 2.61
N PHE A 119 -3.17 -18.48 1.61
CA PHE A 119 -2.94 -17.72 0.39
C PHE A 119 -2.98 -16.21 0.61
N THR A 120 -3.88 -15.70 1.46
CA THR A 120 -3.92 -14.27 1.82
C THR A 120 -2.62 -13.84 2.51
N VAL A 121 -2.12 -14.67 3.46
CA VAL A 121 -0.83 -14.44 4.13
C VAL A 121 0.32 -14.47 3.12
N PHE A 122 0.34 -15.50 2.28
CA PHE A 122 1.37 -15.66 1.25
C PHE A 122 1.43 -14.49 0.29
N TYR A 123 0.28 -13.93 -0.09
CA TYR A 123 0.21 -12.79 -1.01
C TYR A 123 0.60 -11.45 -0.35
N ALA A 124 0.12 -11.21 0.88
CA ALA A 124 0.26 -9.93 1.54
C ALA A 124 1.57 -9.77 2.34
N LEU A 125 2.03 -10.84 3.01
CA LEU A 125 3.13 -10.76 3.97
C LEU A 125 4.52 -10.54 3.36
N PRO A 126 4.87 -11.04 2.15
CA PRO A 126 6.19 -10.78 1.56
C PRO A 126 6.51 -9.30 1.39
N ASP A 127 5.55 -8.49 0.98
CA ASP A 127 5.76 -7.06 0.81
C ASP A 127 5.92 -6.36 2.19
N VAL A 128 5.26 -6.85 3.24
CA VAL A 128 5.47 -6.38 4.63
C VAL A 128 6.87 -6.76 5.12
N ILE A 129 7.31 -8.01 4.88
CA ILE A 129 8.65 -8.48 5.27
C ILE A 129 9.74 -7.68 4.54
N LEU A 130 9.56 -7.42 3.25
CA LEU A 130 10.52 -6.66 2.46
C LEU A 130 10.63 -5.20 2.90
N GLN A 131 9.62 -4.63 3.59
CA GLN A 131 9.78 -3.33 4.24
C GLN A 131 10.89 -3.35 5.31
N LEU A 132 11.18 -4.51 5.92
CA LEU A 132 12.27 -4.66 6.88
C LEU A 132 13.66 -4.52 6.23
N THR A 133 13.81 -4.83 4.95
CA THR A 133 15.08 -4.65 4.23
C THR A 133 15.43 -3.18 4.02
N ILE A 134 14.44 -2.27 4.07
CA ILE A 134 14.62 -0.82 3.95
C ILE A 134 15.28 -0.22 5.20
N PHE A 135 15.31 -0.94 6.33
CA PHE A 135 15.99 -0.48 7.54
C PHE A 135 17.51 -0.42 7.38
N VAL A 136 18.08 -1.31 6.57
CA VAL A 136 19.52 -1.41 6.36
C VAL A 136 19.86 -0.74 5.04
N ASP A 137 20.13 0.56 5.10
CA ASP A 137 20.77 1.26 3.99
C ASP A 137 22.28 1.10 4.14
N SER A 138 22.92 0.46 3.18
CA SER A 138 24.38 0.22 3.18
C SER A 138 25.21 1.51 3.17
N SER A 139 24.58 2.66 2.89
CA SER A 139 25.21 3.98 2.88
C SER A 139 25.16 4.71 4.23
N THR A 140 24.39 4.22 5.20
CA THR A 140 24.23 4.88 6.52
C THR A 140 24.73 3.98 7.66
N PRO A 141 25.35 4.55 8.72
CA PRO A 141 25.74 3.77 9.89
C PRO A 141 24.52 3.06 10.52
N PRO A 142 24.69 1.85 11.06
CA PRO A 142 23.63 1.19 11.83
C PRO A 142 23.30 2.02 13.09
N PHE A 143 22.02 1.97 13.51
CA PHE A 143 21.50 2.69 14.68
C PHE A 143 21.40 4.22 14.54
N THR A 144 21.08 4.72 13.34
CA THR A 144 20.72 6.14 13.17
C THR A 144 19.33 6.43 13.74
N SER A 145 19.07 7.70 14.09
CA SER A 145 17.74 8.17 14.53
C SER A 145 16.66 7.89 13.46
N ASP A 146 17.00 7.98 12.18
CA ASP A 146 16.09 7.68 11.07
C ASP A 146 15.71 6.19 11.03
N MET A 147 16.68 5.30 11.24
CA MET A 147 16.43 3.85 11.35
C MET A 147 15.49 3.53 12.53
N LEU A 148 15.70 4.12 13.70
CA LEU A 148 14.83 3.94 14.87
C LEU A 148 13.41 4.45 14.59
N LEU A 149 13.27 5.60 13.94
CA LEU A 149 11.96 6.13 13.54
C LEU A 149 11.25 5.25 12.51
N ARG A 150 11.99 4.63 11.59
CA ARG A 150 11.43 3.65 10.63
C ARG A 150 10.95 2.41 11.37
N ALA A 151 11.77 1.84 12.26
CA ALA A 151 11.39 0.69 13.09
C ALA A 151 10.13 0.98 13.93
N LEU A 152 10.07 2.16 14.55
CA LEU A 152 8.88 2.59 15.30
C LEU A 152 7.63 2.62 14.42
N GLY A 153 7.73 3.16 13.19
CA GLY A 153 6.61 3.17 12.25
C GLY A 153 6.09 1.77 11.91
N PHE A 154 6.99 0.82 11.67
CA PHE A 154 6.65 -0.58 11.44
C PHE A 154 5.93 -1.20 12.65
N VAL A 155 6.51 -1.05 13.85
CA VAL A 155 5.93 -1.58 15.10
C VAL A 155 4.54 -0.99 15.36
N LEU A 156 4.35 0.30 15.14
CA LEU A 156 3.03 0.94 15.27
C LEU A 156 2.01 0.33 14.29
N GLY A 157 2.39 0.02 13.06
CA GLY A 157 1.52 -0.68 12.10
C GLY A 157 1.07 -2.05 12.59
N VAL A 158 2.00 -2.83 13.15
CA VAL A 158 1.69 -4.13 13.78
C VAL A 158 0.76 -3.97 14.98
N ILE A 159 1.01 -2.98 15.84
CA ILE A 159 0.15 -2.69 17.00
C ILE A 159 -1.27 -2.36 16.55
N VAL A 160 -1.44 -1.53 15.50
CA VAL A 160 -2.77 -1.21 14.95
C VAL A 160 -3.49 -2.47 14.47
N ALA A 161 -2.82 -3.40 13.79
CA ALA A 161 -3.41 -4.66 13.34
C ALA A 161 -3.85 -5.55 14.52
N ILE A 162 -3.05 -5.61 15.61
CA ILE A 162 -3.42 -6.31 16.83
C ILE A 162 -4.62 -5.65 17.50
N CYS A 163 -4.62 -4.34 17.65
CA CYS A 163 -5.74 -3.59 18.23
C CYS A 163 -7.04 -3.81 17.44
N LEU A 164 -6.95 -3.83 16.11
CA LEU A 164 -8.08 -4.14 15.23
C LEU A 164 -8.61 -5.56 15.47
N SER A 165 -7.73 -6.55 15.61
CA SER A 165 -8.10 -7.93 15.94
C SER A 165 -8.86 -8.02 17.28
N LEU A 166 -8.37 -7.31 18.31
CA LEU A 166 -9.03 -7.25 19.62
C LEU A 166 -10.39 -6.54 19.56
N MET A 167 -10.50 -5.49 18.76
CA MET A 167 -11.75 -4.77 18.49
C MET A 167 -12.78 -5.71 17.86
N VAL A 168 -12.44 -6.43 16.80
CA VAL A 168 -13.34 -7.39 16.12
C VAL A 168 -13.81 -8.47 17.09
N ARG A 169 -12.88 -9.03 17.91
CA ARG A 169 -13.22 -10.00 18.96
C ARG A 169 -14.20 -9.42 19.98
N SER A 170 -14.04 -8.15 20.37
CA SER A 170 -14.92 -7.49 21.32
C SER A 170 -16.32 -7.26 20.74
N LEU A 171 -16.41 -6.82 19.48
CA LEU A 171 -17.67 -6.63 18.76
C LEU A 171 -18.47 -7.93 18.61
N ARG A 172 -17.80 -9.08 18.38
CA ARG A 172 -18.48 -10.38 18.34
C ARG A 172 -19.33 -10.65 19.57
N VAL A 173 -18.80 -10.30 20.76
CA VAL A 173 -19.46 -10.57 22.05
C VAL A 173 -20.56 -9.56 22.34
N THR A 174 -20.47 -8.34 21.83
CA THR A 174 -21.34 -7.22 22.21
C THR A 174 -22.39 -6.86 21.16
N SER A 175 -22.23 -7.32 19.90
CA SER A 175 -23.21 -7.13 18.83
C SER A 175 -24.07 -8.37 18.62
N ASN A 176 -25.10 -8.27 17.77
CA ASN A 176 -25.89 -9.42 17.36
C ASN A 176 -25.16 -10.26 16.29
N ALA A 177 -25.51 -11.55 16.23
CA ALA A 177 -24.88 -12.50 15.31
C ALA A 177 -25.06 -12.10 13.82
N ILE A 178 -26.21 -11.52 13.47
CA ILE A 178 -26.53 -11.15 12.08
C ILE A 178 -25.67 -9.98 11.62
N SER A 179 -25.63 -8.87 12.37
CA SER A 179 -24.83 -7.69 12.01
C SER A 179 -23.33 -8.03 11.93
N PHE A 180 -22.86 -8.86 12.86
CA PHE A 180 -21.47 -9.30 12.86
C PHE A 180 -21.15 -10.18 11.65
N LYS A 181 -22.03 -11.12 11.29
CA LYS A 181 -21.88 -11.99 10.12
C LYS A 181 -21.90 -11.19 8.82
N ILE A 182 -22.81 -10.21 8.68
CA ILE A 182 -22.85 -9.29 7.54
C ILE A 182 -21.49 -8.59 7.37
N ALA A 183 -20.96 -8.04 8.46
CA ALA A 183 -19.67 -7.35 8.41
C ALA A 183 -18.53 -8.26 7.95
N ILE A 184 -18.45 -9.50 8.42
CA ILE A 184 -17.42 -10.45 7.99
C ILE A 184 -17.59 -10.78 6.51
N VAL A 185 -18.80 -11.10 6.06
CA VAL A 185 -19.05 -11.45 4.65
C VAL A 185 -18.68 -10.29 3.73
N LEU A 186 -19.10 -9.06 4.07
CA LEU A 186 -18.73 -7.87 3.29
C LEU A 186 -17.23 -7.63 3.28
N SER A 187 -16.55 -7.79 4.43
CA SER A 187 -15.09 -7.68 4.49
C SER A 187 -14.37 -8.71 3.62
N MET A 188 -14.89 -9.96 3.56
CA MET A 188 -14.34 -11.02 2.69
C MET A 188 -14.64 -10.75 1.21
N ILE A 189 -15.79 -10.19 0.87
CA ILE A 189 -16.10 -9.77 -0.50
C ILE A 189 -15.13 -8.68 -0.97
N ILE A 190 -14.83 -7.70 -0.12
CA ILE A 190 -13.86 -6.66 -0.44
C ILE A 190 -12.46 -7.27 -0.63
N LEU A 191 -12.06 -8.24 0.20
CA LEU A 191 -10.80 -8.98 0.02
C LEU A 191 -10.76 -9.74 -1.32
N LEU A 192 -11.85 -10.41 -1.67
CA LEU A 192 -12.00 -11.08 -2.97
C LEU A 192 -11.82 -10.07 -4.13
N VAL A 193 -12.45 -8.88 -4.04
CA VAL A 193 -12.26 -7.81 -5.04
C VAL A 193 -10.79 -7.40 -5.13
N GLN A 194 -10.08 -7.28 -4.02
CA GLN A 194 -8.64 -6.96 -4.00
C GLN A 194 -7.81 -8.04 -4.72
N HIS A 195 -8.07 -9.33 -4.45
CA HIS A 195 -7.37 -10.44 -5.11
C HIS A 195 -7.69 -10.51 -6.61
N VAL A 196 -8.97 -10.34 -7.00
CA VAL A 196 -9.39 -10.28 -8.40
C VAL A 196 -8.74 -9.11 -9.13
N THR A 197 -8.75 -7.91 -8.53
CA THR A 197 -8.09 -6.71 -9.09
C THR A 197 -6.61 -6.97 -9.34
N SER A 198 -5.92 -7.57 -8.37
CA SER A 198 -4.49 -7.89 -8.48
C SER A 198 -4.23 -8.96 -9.54
N LEU A 199 -5.07 -9.98 -9.65
CA LEU A 199 -4.98 -11.02 -10.68
C LEU A 199 -5.16 -10.42 -12.08
N LEU A 200 -6.22 -9.63 -12.28
CA LEU A 200 -6.50 -8.97 -13.57
C LEU A 200 -5.36 -8.01 -13.96
N GLN A 201 -4.80 -7.27 -13.01
CA GLN A 201 -3.65 -6.40 -13.25
C GLN A 201 -2.43 -7.19 -13.76
N ILE A 202 -2.14 -8.35 -13.16
CA ILE A 202 -1.01 -9.19 -13.58
C ILE A 202 -1.28 -9.80 -14.96
N MET A 203 -2.48 -10.32 -15.20
CA MET A 203 -2.84 -10.95 -16.48
C MET A 203 -2.83 -9.95 -17.64
N GLN A 204 -3.35 -8.74 -17.40
CA GLN A 204 -3.34 -7.66 -18.38
C GLN A 204 -1.92 -7.16 -18.67
N GLY A 205 -1.10 -6.95 -17.63
CA GLY A 205 0.30 -6.55 -17.77
C GLY A 205 1.20 -7.60 -18.43
N SER A 206 0.78 -8.88 -18.41
CA SER A 206 1.46 -9.99 -19.09
C SER A 206 0.87 -10.32 -20.47
N ILE A 207 -0.04 -9.49 -20.97
CA ILE A 207 -0.74 -9.65 -22.28
C ILE A 207 -1.50 -11.00 -22.39
N LEU A 208 -1.85 -11.59 -21.25
CA LEU A 208 -2.62 -12.83 -21.19
C LEU A 208 -4.14 -12.60 -21.27
N LEU A 209 -4.58 -11.38 -20.98
CA LEU A 209 -5.99 -11.01 -21.01
C LEU A 209 -6.15 -9.67 -21.72
N TYR A 210 -7.02 -9.65 -22.73
CA TYR A 210 -7.49 -8.40 -23.33
C TYR A 210 -8.78 -7.96 -22.64
N ILE A 211 -8.84 -6.71 -22.21
CA ILE A 211 -10.01 -6.11 -21.56
C ILE A 211 -10.45 -4.92 -22.40
N ASP A 212 -11.76 -4.70 -22.51
CA ASP A 212 -12.34 -3.53 -23.16
C ASP A 212 -12.01 -2.23 -22.38
N ASP A 213 -12.12 -1.08 -23.04
CA ASP A 213 -11.73 0.22 -22.49
C ASP A 213 -12.49 0.59 -21.21
N PHE A 214 -13.78 0.22 -21.11
CA PHE A 214 -14.56 0.47 -19.89
C PHE A 214 -14.06 -0.37 -18.72
N SER A 215 -13.92 -1.68 -18.90
CA SER A 215 -13.40 -2.60 -17.87
C SER A 215 -11.97 -2.25 -17.47
N PHE A 216 -11.14 -1.82 -18.44
CA PHE A 216 -9.80 -1.31 -18.16
C PHE A 216 -9.83 -0.05 -17.29
N SER A 217 -10.70 0.92 -17.58
CA SER A 217 -10.85 2.13 -16.77
C SER A 217 -11.28 1.82 -15.34
N VAL A 218 -12.20 0.86 -15.15
CA VAL A 218 -12.62 0.37 -13.82
C VAL A 218 -11.46 -0.28 -13.09
N LEU A 219 -10.70 -1.14 -13.77
CA LEU A 219 -9.51 -1.80 -13.20
C LEU A 219 -8.47 -0.78 -12.74
N VAL A 220 -8.15 0.19 -13.58
CA VAL A 220 -7.22 1.29 -13.26
C VAL A 220 -7.71 2.10 -12.07
N TRP A 221 -9.02 2.39 -12.02
CA TRP A 221 -9.60 3.10 -10.88
C TRP A 221 -9.46 2.29 -9.57
N LEU A 222 -9.73 0.98 -9.59
CA LEU A 222 -9.58 0.10 -8.43
C LEU A 222 -8.12 0.03 -7.96
N ILE A 223 -7.16 -0.07 -8.88
CA ILE A 223 -5.72 -0.11 -8.58
C ILE A 223 -5.28 1.21 -7.92
N ASN A 224 -5.65 2.34 -8.51
CA ASN A 224 -5.27 3.65 -8.00
C ASN A 224 -5.91 3.98 -6.65
N ASN A 225 -7.07 3.37 -6.35
CA ASN A 225 -7.81 3.56 -5.10
C ASN A 225 -7.77 2.33 -4.18
N ALA A 226 -6.72 1.50 -4.26
CA ALA A 226 -6.60 0.28 -3.45
C ALA A 226 -6.72 0.56 -1.93
N HIS A 227 -6.23 1.71 -1.45
CA HIS A 227 -6.37 2.15 -0.06
C HIS A 227 -7.84 2.36 0.36
N MET A 228 -8.73 2.75 -0.56
CA MET A 228 -10.17 2.89 -0.27
C MET A 228 -10.83 1.54 0.03
N MET A 229 -10.38 0.45 -0.59
CA MET A 229 -10.88 -0.90 -0.28
C MET A 229 -10.55 -1.30 1.17
N ILE A 230 -9.36 -0.93 1.66
CA ILE A 230 -8.97 -1.20 3.05
C ILE A 230 -9.79 -0.36 4.02
N ILE A 231 -10.01 0.92 3.72
CA ILE A 231 -10.90 1.79 4.48
C ILE A 231 -12.30 1.18 4.53
N ALA A 232 -12.84 0.75 3.40
CA ALA A 232 -14.16 0.12 3.32
C ALA A 232 -14.24 -1.15 4.17
N GLN A 233 -13.21 -2.02 4.16
CA GLN A 233 -13.16 -3.22 5.00
C GLN A 233 -13.30 -2.90 6.50
N ILE A 234 -12.71 -1.81 6.95
CA ILE A 234 -12.78 -1.42 8.37
C ILE A 234 -14.11 -0.73 8.67
N CYS A 235 -14.59 0.13 7.76
CA CYS A 235 -15.87 0.82 7.92
C CYS A 235 -17.06 -0.14 7.99
N VAL A 236 -16.98 -1.29 7.34
CA VAL A 236 -18.01 -2.34 7.44
C VAL A 236 -18.24 -2.78 8.90
N PHE A 237 -17.21 -2.75 9.76
CA PHE A 237 -17.35 -3.10 11.18
C PHE A 237 -18.06 -2.01 12.01
N LEU A 238 -18.40 -0.85 11.43
CA LEU A 238 -19.31 0.10 12.05
C LEU A 238 -20.74 -0.45 12.13
N ILE A 239 -21.12 -1.41 11.28
CA ILE A 239 -22.44 -2.10 11.34
C ILE A 239 -22.61 -2.84 12.67
N PRO A 240 -21.73 -3.80 13.06
CA PRO A 240 -21.83 -4.42 14.37
C PRO A 240 -21.51 -3.47 15.52
N ALA A 241 -20.76 -2.39 15.30
CA ALA A 241 -20.56 -1.36 16.31
C ALA A 241 -21.87 -0.62 16.65
N ALA A 242 -22.62 -0.21 15.64
CA ALA A 242 -23.94 0.40 15.82
C ALA A 242 -24.92 -0.56 16.53
N ALA A 243 -24.95 -1.84 16.10
CA ALA A 243 -25.74 -2.87 16.77
C ALA A 243 -25.34 -3.03 18.25
N SER A 244 -24.03 -3.00 18.55
CA SER A 244 -23.49 -3.07 19.92
C SER A 244 -23.98 -1.89 20.78
N VAL A 245 -24.01 -0.68 20.21
CA VAL A 245 -24.57 0.52 20.90
C VAL A 245 -26.05 0.32 21.23
N ILE A 246 -26.83 -0.08 20.23
CA ILE A 246 -28.31 -0.28 20.40
C ILE A 246 -28.57 -1.34 21.47
N ILE A 247 -27.88 -2.49 21.41
CA ILE A 247 -28.00 -3.54 22.43
C ILE A 247 -27.60 -3.02 23.80
N GLY A 248 -26.51 -2.27 23.89
CA GLY A 248 -26.06 -1.67 25.15
C GLY A 248 -27.05 -0.69 25.75
N PHE A 249 -27.79 0.07 24.90
CA PHE A 249 -28.88 0.95 25.39
C PHE A 249 -30.10 0.17 25.84
N LYS A 250 -30.49 -0.88 25.09
CA LYS A 250 -31.66 -1.72 25.43
C LYS A 250 -31.45 -2.64 26.64
N THR A 251 -30.16 -2.87 27.03
CA THR A 251 -29.86 -3.73 28.17
C THR A 251 -30.28 -3.09 29.47
N GLU A 252 -31.30 -3.66 30.07
CA GLU A 252 -31.75 -3.27 31.41
C GLU A 252 -30.72 -3.67 32.47
N THR A 253 -30.51 -2.79 33.46
CA THR A 253 -29.54 -3.02 34.53
C THR A 253 -30.17 -3.62 35.79
N VAL A 254 -31.47 -3.90 35.73
CA VAL A 254 -32.21 -4.56 36.80
C VAL A 254 -32.04 -6.07 36.72
N GLY A 255 -31.85 -6.74 37.84
CA GLY A 255 -31.65 -8.18 37.94
C GLY A 255 -32.19 -8.70 39.29
N GLU A 256 -32.43 -10.01 39.37
CA GLU A 256 -32.93 -10.67 40.55
C GLU A 256 -31.97 -10.61 41.75
N ASN A 257 -30.66 -10.50 41.45
CA ASN A 257 -29.64 -10.37 42.48
C ASN A 257 -28.54 -9.38 42.07
N THR A 258 -27.71 -8.99 43.05
CA THR A 258 -26.62 -8.01 42.84
C THR A 258 -25.58 -8.50 41.85
N ALA A 259 -25.34 -9.81 41.73
CA ALA A 259 -24.37 -10.42 40.82
C ALA A 259 -24.86 -10.23 39.36
N GLN A 260 -26.13 -10.53 39.06
CA GLN A 260 -26.73 -10.33 37.75
C GLN A 260 -26.72 -8.85 37.34
N MET A 261 -27.04 -7.94 38.28
CA MET A 261 -26.96 -6.49 37.98
C MET A 261 -25.56 -6.05 37.64
N ARG A 262 -24.50 -6.58 38.30
CA ARG A 262 -23.10 -6.30 38.00
C ARG A 262 -22.74 -6.78 36.60
N VAL A 263 -23.14 -7.99 36.21
CA VAL A 263 -22.89 -8.56 34.88
C VAL A 263 -23.55 -7.71 33.79
N LYS A 264 -24.84 -7.35 33.96
CA LYS A 264 -25.58 -6.50 33.02
C LYS A 264 -24.92 -5.11 32.84
N ARG A 265 -24.50 -4.47 33.97
CA ARG A 265 -23.77 -3.21 33.95
C ARG A 265 -22.39 -3.34 33.27
N ALA A 266 -21.68 -4.43 33.50
CA ALA A 266 -20.38 -4.71 32.85
C ALA A 266 -20.57 -4.91 31.33
N PHE A 267 -21.58 -5.65 30.90
CA PHE A 267 -21.93 -5.84 29.50
C PHE A 267 -22.27 -4.51 28.82
N LYS A 268 -23.12 -3.67 29.44
CA LYS A 268 -23.48 -2.33 28.92
C LYS A 268 -22.24 -1.43 28.73
N ARG A 269 -21.29 -1.46 29.69
CA ARG A 269 -20.02 -0.74 29.56
C ARG A 269 -19.15 -1.31 28.46
N LYS A 270 -19.06 -2.64 28.33
CA LYS A 270 -18.28 -3.34 27.30
C LYS A 270 -18.83 -3.01 25.91
N SER A 271 -20.16 -3.01 25.71
CA SER A 271 -20.79 -2.65 24.43
C SER A 271 -20.41 -1.25 23.97
N ARG A 272 -20.49 -0.26 24.86
CA ARG A 272 -20.10 1.12 24.54
C ARG A 272 -18.61 1.24 24.20
N LYS A 273 -17.73 0.58 24.98
CA LYS A 273 -16.29 0.57 24.74
C LYS A 273 -15.94 -0.10 23.41
N SER A 274 -16.60 -1.21 23.05
CA SER A 274 -16.38 -1.90 21.78
C SER A 274 -16.79 -1.05 20.59
N ALA A 275 -17.92 -0.36 20.67
CA ALA A 275 -18.38 0.53 19.62
C ALA A 275 -17.46 1.76 19.46
N LEU A 276 -17.04 2.35 20.58
CA LEU A 276 -16.07 3.45 20.55
C LEU A 276 -14.74 3.01 19.95
N ALA A 277 -14.23 1.84 20.33
CA ALA A 277 -13.01 1.28 19.76
C ALA A 277 -13.12 1.07 18.26
N ALA A 278 -14.28 0.58 17.75
CA ALA A 278 -14.51 0.42 16.32
C ALA A 278 -14.54 1.77 15.58
N PHE A 279 -15.21 2.76 16.17
CA PHE A 279 -15.23 4.11 15.60
C PHE A 279 -13.82 4.74 15.56
N LEU A 280 -13.09 4.67 16.66
CA LEU A 280 -11.71 5.20 16.71
C LEU A 280 -10.78 4.46 15.72
N ALA A 281 -10.91 3.14 15.60
CA ALA A 281 -10.15 2.35 14.62
C ALA A 281 -10.46 2.80 13.18
N ALA A 282 -11.73 2.97 12.83
CA ALA A 282 -12.13 3.47 11.51
C ALA A 282 -11.56 4.87 11.25
N VAL A 283 -11.71 5.81 12.19
CA VAL A 283 -11.15 7.17 12.07
C VAL A 283 -9.63 7.13 11.91
N THR A 284 -8.93 6.34 12.73
CA THR A 284 -7.47 6.21 12.64
C THR A 284 -7.03 5.71 11.27
N VAL A 285 -7.67 4.66 10.76
CA VAL A 285 -7.30 4.10 9.45
C VAL A 285 -7.66 5.06 8.32
N ILE A 286 -8.82 5.69 8.36
CA ILE A 286 -9.19 6.72 7.38
C ILE A 286 -8.14 7.83 7.35
N LEU A 287 -7.83 8.43 8.50
CA LEU A 287 -6.83 9.49 8.59
C LEU A 287 -5.45 9.02 8.10
N THR A 288 -5.05 7.81 8.46
CA THR A 288 -3.73 7.29 8.06
C THR A 288 -3.66 7.04 6.55
N LEU A 289 -4.66 6.40 5.96
CA LEU A 289 -4.65 6.02 4.55
C LEU A 289 -5.07 7.16 3.60
N THR A 290 -5.65 8.25 4.11
CA THR A 290 -5.92 9.46 3.34
C THR A 290 -4.84 10.52 3.57
N PHE A 291 -4.79 11.11 4.75
CA PHE A 291 -3.80 12.13 5.10
C PHE A 291 -2.37 11.61 5.09
N GLY A 292 -2.12 10.42 5.66
CA GLY A 292 -0.80 9.81 5.69
C GLY A 292 -0.24 9.58 4.29
N VAL A 293 -1.07 9.04 3.38
CA VAL A 293 -0.70 8.85 1.97
C VAL A 293 -0.49 10.18 1.27
N SER A 294 -1.37 11.17 1.48
CA SER A 294 -1.23 12.50 0.91
C SER A 294 0.07 13.18 1.36
N LEU A 295 0.40 13.13 2.64
CA LEU A 295 1.66 13.68 3.17
C LEU A 295 2.91 12.98 2.63
N MET A 296 2.82 11.67 2.36
CA MET A 296 3.93 10.91 1.76
C MET A 296 4.13 11.27 0.29
N ASN A 297 3.06 11.62 -0.41
CA ASN A 297 3.06 11.96 -1.83
C ASN A 297 3.27 13.46 -2.09
N VAL A 298 3.53 14.27 -1.05
CA VAL A 298 3.94 15.66 -1.23
C VAL A 298 5.28 15.68 -1.95
N LYS A 299 5.23 16.06 -3.21
CA LYS A 299 6.44 16.20 -4.03
C LYS A 299 7.10 17.53 -3.75
N PRO A 300 8.44 17.55 -3.68
CA PRO A 300 9.17 18.81 -3.51
C PRO A 300 8.79 19.81 -4.59
N THR A 301 8.68 21.06 -4.22
CA THR A 301 8.56 22.15 -5.20
C THR A 301 9.83 22.22 -6.01
N LEU A 302 9.68 22.46 -7.31
CA LEU A 302 10.84 22.69 -8.16
C LEU A 302 11.55 23.97 -7.72
N THR A 303 12.89 23.96 -7.71
CA THR A 303 13.68 25.17 -7.47
C THR A 303 13.32 26.23 -8.52
N PRO A 304 13.24 27.52 -8.14
CA PRO A 304 12.98 28.57 -9.12
C PRO A 304 14.08 28.60 -10.19
N PRO A 305 13.74 29.00 -11.43
CA PRO A 305 14.73 29.11 -12.49
C PRO A 305 15.75 30.22 -12.18
N GLU A 306 17.01 29.95 -12.50
CA GLU A 306 18.11 30.87 -12.33
C GLU A 306 18.26 31.81 -13.54
N PRO A 307 18.78 33.02 -13.36
CA PRO A 307 19.05 33.93 -14.45
C PRO A 307 20.25 33.48 -15.29
N TYR A 308 20.24 33.82 -16.57
CA TYR A 308 21.34 33.59 -17.52
C TYR A 308 21.36 34.69 -18.58
N GLU A 309 22.45 34.78 -19.33
CA GLU A 309 22.58 35.77 -20.42
C GLU A 309 21.96 35.20 -21.71
N LEU A 310 21.12 35.96 -22.37
CA LEU A 310 20.51 35.63 -23.65
C LEU A 310 20.77 36.75 -24.65
N HIS A 311 21.62 36.49 -25.64
CA HIS A 311 21.96 37.41 -26.71
C HIS A 311 21.94 36.73 -28.08
N ASP A 312 21.34 37.35 -29.07
CA ASP A 312 21.30 36.89 -30.46
C ASP A 312 20.90 35.39 -30.63
N GLY A 313 19.93 34.94 -29.84
CA GLY A 313 19.46 33.57 -29.92
C GLY A 313 20.42 32.52 -29.29
N ILE A 314 21.37 32.97 -28.47
CA ILE A 314 22.32 32.11 -27.75
C ILE A 314 22.14 32.34 -26.25
N ALA A 315 21.78 31.29 -25.54
CA ALA A 315 21.76 31.27 -24.07
C ALA A 315 23.17 30.90 -23.57
N THR A 316 23.72 31.73 -22.68
CA THR A 316 25.08 31.57 -22.12
C THR A 316 25.00 31.45 -20.62
N ILE A 317 25.57 30.37 -20.08
CA ILE A 317 25.63 30.06 -18.65
C ILE A 317 27.11 29.91 -18.24
N ASN A 318 27.57 30.65 -17.25
CA ASN A 318 28.93 30.61 -16.75
C ASN A 318 29.17 29.36 -15.89
N PHE A 319 30.34 28.71 -16.05
CA PHE A 319 30.72 27.55 -15.20
C PHE A 319 30.74 27.88 -13.71
N VAL A 320 31.08 29.10 -13.34
CA VAL A 320 31.10 29.52 -11.93
C VAL A 320 29.72 29.33 -11.29
N GLN A 321 28.66 29.58 -12.03
CA GLN A 321 27.27 29.44 -11.56
C GLN A 321 26.87 27.98 -11.31
N ILE A 322 27.42 27.02 -12.09
CA ILE A 322 26.97 25.63 -12.15
C ILE A 322 28.06 24.64 -11.75
N SER A 323 29.08 25.09 -11.02
CA SER A 323 30.25 24.26 -10.67
C SER A 323 30.16 23.56 -9.31
N ASP A 324 29.12 23.84 -8.53
CA ASP A 324 28.94 23.33 -7.17
C ASP A 324 28.49 21.87 -7.10
N GLY A 325 28.11 21.26 -8.25
CA GLY A 325 27.67 19.86 -8.34
C GLY A 325 26.18 19.66 -8.03
N HIS A 326 25.43 20.73 -7.81
CA HIS A 326 23.97 20.71 -7.59
C HIS A 326 23.18 20.86 -8.89
N LEU A 327 21.87 20.62 -8.82
CA LEU A 327 20.96 20.72 -9.95
C LEU A 327 20.55 22.18 -10.17
N HIS A 328 21.02 22.79 -11.27
CA HIS A 328 20.62 24.13 -11.70
C HIS A 328 19.49 24.08 -12.70
N ARG A 329 18.50 24.96 -12.55
CA ARG A 329 17.33 25.06 -13.43
C ARG A 329 17.26 26.39 -14.08
N PHE A 330 16.94 26.40 -15.39
CA PHE A 330 16.79 27.58 -16.20
C PHE A 330 15.44 27.55 -16.93
N GLN A 331 14.93 28.71 -17.28
CA GLN A 331 13.67 28.85 -18.00
C GLN A 331 13.89 29.59 -19.30
N TYR A 332 13.28 29.10 -20.37
CA TYR A 332 13.28 29.73 -21.69
C TYR A 332 11.85 29.84 -22.20
N LYS A 333 11.51 31.02 -22.83
CA LYS A 333 10.24 31.19 -23.49
C LYS A 333 10.48 30.99 -25.00
N ALA A 334 9.95 29.88 -25.52
CA ALA A 334 10.04 29.53 -26.93
C ALA A 334 9.29 30.52 -27.84
N LYS A 335 9.60 30.53 -29.14
CA LYS A 335 8.95 31.42 -30.14
C LYS A 335 7.45 31.21 -30.23
N ASP A 336 6.95 30.04 -29.97
CA ASP A 336 5.51 29.70 -29.94
C ASP A 336 4.81 30.12 -28.64
N GLY A 337 5.54 30.76 -27.70
CA GLY A 337 5.04 31.22 -26.41
C GLY A 337 5.13 30.20 -25.30
N THR A 338 5.52 28.94 -25.58
CA THR A 338 5.64 27.86 -24.58
C THR A 338 6.77 28.16 -23.59
N ILE A 339 6.48 28.04 -22.30
CA ILE A 339 7.47 28.19 -21.25
C ILE A 339 8.16 26.84 -21.02
N MET A 340 9.42 26.78 -21.42
CA MET A 340 10.26 25.59 -21.29
C MET A 340 11.22 25.72 -20.11
N ARG A 341 11.60 24.58 -19.54
CA ARG A 341 12.64 24.51 -18.52
C ARG A 341 13.73 23.55 -18.97
N PHE A 342 14.97 23.88 -18.66
CA PHE A 342 16.11 22.99 -18.83
C PHE A 342 16.97 22.96 -17.59
N ILE A 343 17.74 21.90 -17.43
CA ILE A 343 18.59 21.66 -16.27
C ILE A 343 20.03 21.42 -16.68
N ILE A 344 20.91 21.85 -15.80
CA ILE A 344 22.36 21.62 -15.91
C ILE A 344 22.88 21.12 -14.58
N ILE A 345 23.75 20.12 -14.62
CA ILE A 345 24.43 19.60 -13.45
C ILE A 345 25.89 19.25 -13.80
N LYS A 346 26.81 19.57 -12.92
CA LYS A 346 28.20 19.16 -13.05
C LYS A 346 28.34 17.69 -12.66
N LYS A 347 28.85 16.88 -13.56
CA LYS A 347 29.14 15.46 -13.31
C LYS A 347 30.53 15.28 -12.71
N ASN A 348 30.79 14.09 -12.16
CA ASN A 348 32.14 13.71 -11.77
C ASN A 348 33.11 13.80 -12.97
N GLY A 349 34.33 14.31 -12.72
CA GLY A 349 35.33 14.47 -13.79
C GLY A 349 35.22 15.75 -14.61
N GLY A 350 34.34 16.72 -14.20
CA GLY A 350 34.28 18.03 -14.86
C GLY A 350 33.36 18.12 -16.08
N ALA A 351 32.70 17.05 -16.48
CA ALA A 351 31.70 17.04 -17.53
C ALA A 351 30.37 17.62 -17.01
N TYR A 352 29.52 18.16 -17.90
CA TYR A 352 28.19 18.66 -17.58
C TYR A 352 27.12 17.75 -18.16
N GLY A 353 26.05 17.52 -17.39
CA GLY A 353 24.80 16.96 -17.87
C GLY A 353 23.83 18.07 -18.19
N VAL A 354 23.39 18.16 -19.42
CA VAL A 354 22.43 19.17 -19.90
C VAL A 354 21.26 18.46 -20.54
N GLY A 355 20.03 18.92 -20.25
CA GLY A 355 18.82 18.37 -20.83
C GLY A 355 17.60 19.19 -20.45
N LEU A 356 16.47 18.89 -21.09
CA LEU A 356 15.19 19.49 -20.70
C LEU A 356 14.80 19.05 -19.28
N ASP A 357 14.12 19.90 -18.54
CA ASP A 357 13.47 19.56 -17.28
C ASP A 357 12.17 18.77 -17.54
N ALA A 358 12.28 17.81 -18.46
CA ALA A 358 11.22 16.95 -18.97
C ALA A 358 11.82 15.62 -19.45
N CYS A 359 11.02 14.55 -19.47
CA CYS A 359 11.41 13.25 -20.03
C CYS A 359 10.33 12.68 -20.93
N GLU A 360 10.69 11.72 -21.78
CA GLU A 360 9.76 11.09 -22.74
C GLU A 360 8.57 10.40 -22.06
N ASN A 361 8.80 9.77 -20.89
CA ASN A 361 7.76 8.99 -20.18
C ASN A 361 6.86 9.85 -19.27
N CYS A 362 7.40 10.91 -18.68
CA CYS A 362 6.72 11.68 -17.63
C CYS A 362 6.32 13.10 -18.06
N GLY A 363 6.74 13.53 -19.24
CA GLY A 363 6.50 14.88 -19.74
C GLY A 363 7.26 15.93 -18.93
N ASP A 364 6.69 17.10 -18.77
CA ASP A 364 7.23 18.32 -18.15
C ASP A 364 7.19 18.34 -16.61
N ALA A 365 7.08 17.17 -15.96
CA ALA A 365 6.98 17.08 -14.51
C ALA A 365 8.20 17.66 -13.76
N GLY A 366 9.36 17.68 -14.42
CA GLY A 366 10.62 18.18 -13.88
C GLY A 366 11.35 17.24 -12.96
N TYR A 367 12.54 17.66 -12.51
CA TYR A 367 13.41 16.92 -11.63
C TYR A 367 13.72 17.73 -10.36
N TYR A 368 13.98 17.04 -9.26
CA TYR A 368 14.45 17.65 -8.03
C TYR A 368 15.65 16.88 -7.49
N GLU A 369 16.46 17.56 -6.69
CA GLU A 369 17.59 16.96 -6.01
C GLU A 369 17.19 16.56 -4.58
N LYS A 370 17.56 15.33 -4.19
CA LYS A 370 17.41 14.82 -2.83
C LYS A 370 18.50 13.83 -2.51
N ASP A 371 19.18 14.04 -1.40
CA ASP A 371 20.27 13.17 -0.92
C ASP A 371 21.36 12.93 -1.99
N GLY A 372 21.72 13.98 -2.73
CA GLY A 372 22.71 13.94 -3.83
C GLY A 372 22.27 13.16 -5.07
N LYS A 373 20.98 12.82 -5.18
CA LYS A 373 20.39 12.13 -6.34
C LYS A 373 19.41 13.03 -7.05
N ILE A 374 19.42 12.99 -8.38
CA ILE A 374 18.40 13.67 -9.20
C ILE A 374 17.24 12.74 -9.40
N ILE A 375 16.05 13.18 -9.04
CA ILE A 375 14.83 12.37 -8.99
C ILE A 375 13.76 12.99 -9.90
N CYS A 376 13.15 12.17 -10.75
CA CYS A 376 11.99 12.58 -11.55
C CYS A 376 10.78 12.82 -10.64
N ARG A 377 10.18 14.02 -10.73
CA ARG A 377 9.08 14.42 -9.84
C ARG A 377 7.79 13.62 -10.05
N LYS A 378 7.58 13.00 -11.20
CA LYS A 378 6.35 12.22 -11.48
C LYS A 378 6.45 10.76 -11.02
N CYS A 379 7.55 10.08 -11.36
CA CYS A 379 7.70 8.65 -11.11
C CYS A 379 8.66 8.30 -9.96
N ASP A 380 9.29 9.30 -9.33
CA ASP A 380 10.24 9.16 -8.22
C ASP A 380 11.47 8.26 -8.53
N VAL A 381 11.76 8.06 -9.82
CA VAL A 381 12.96 7.34 -10.27
C VAL A 381 14.18 8.23 -10.08
N ALA A 382 15.18 7.72 -9.38
CA ALA A 382 16.49 8.37 -9.28
C ALA A 382 17.26 8.19 -10.59
N ILE A 383 17.69 9.30 -11.20
CA ILE A 383 18.44 9.32 -12.43
C ILE A 383 19.92 9.17 -12.11
N ASN A 384 20.60 8.30 -12.83
CA ASN A 384 22.06 8.22 -12.75
C ASN A 384 22.68 9.47 -13.36
N LEU A 385 23.49 10.20 -12.60
CA LEU A 385 24.17 11.42 -13.07
C LEU A 385 24.94 11.20 -14.38
N ALA A 386 25.54 10.03 -14.57
CA ALA A 386 26.27 9.69 -15.79
C ALA A 386 25.37 9.69 -17.03
N THR A 387 24.08 9.32 -16.87
CA THR A 387 23.13 9.20 -18.00
C THR A 387 22.37 10.50 -18.33
N ILE A 388 22.50 11.55 -17.55
CA ILE A 388 21.95 12.86 -17.89
C ILE A 388 22.63 13.37 -19.18
N GLY A 389 21.84 13.70 -20.20
CA GLY A 389 22.32 14.06 -21.53
C GLY A 389 22.29 12.90 -22.54
N PHE A 390 21.82 11.70 -22.13
CA PHE A 390 21.52 10.59 -23.03
C PHE A 390 20.01 10.42 -23.20
N LYS A 391 19.59 10.05 -24.39
CA LYS A 391 18.17 9.85 -24.73
C LYS A 391 17.65 8.54 -24.14
N GLY A 392 16.43 8.57 -23.64
CA GLY A 392 15.61 7.39 -23.28
C GLY A 392 15.17 7.31 -21.84
N GLY A 393 14.04 6.64 -21.62
CA GLY A 393 13.43 6.38 -20.32
C GLY A 393 13.01 7.65 -19.58
N CYS A 394 13.39 7.72 -18.31
CA CYS A 394 13.14 8.88 -17.46
C CYS A 394 14.30 9.89 -17.44
N ASN A 395 15.29 9.75 -18.32
CA ASN A 395 16.37 10.73 -18.42
C ASN A 395 15.85 12.08 -18.96
N PRO A 396 16.45 13.19 -18.55
CA PRO A 396 16.22 14.49 -19.16
C PRO A 396 16.45 14.42 -20.68
N ILE A 397 15.53 14.95 -21.47
CA ILE A 397 15.64 14.94 -22.93
C ILE A 397 16.85 15.76 -23.34
N PRO A 398 17.84 15.18 -24.02
CA PRO A 398 19.04 15.89 -24.41
C PRO A 398 18.80 16.84 -25.59
N PHE A 399 19.56 17.90 -25.63
CA PHE A 399 19.64 18.82 -26.76
C PHE A 399 21.09 19.29 -26.97
N PRO A 400 21.44 19.81 -28.17
CA PRO A 400 22.80 20.26 -28.48
C PRO A 400 23.24 21.43 -27.59
N TYR A 401 24.47 21.38 -27.10
CA TYR A 401 25.14 22.48 -26.40
C TYR A 401 26.64 22.46 -26.63
N LYS A 402 27.31 23.57 -26.39
CA LYS A 402 28.78 23.66 -26.41
C LYS A 402 29.29 24.10 -25.04
N ALA A 403 30.30 23.37 -24.53
CA ALA A 403 30.99 23.70 -23.27
C ALA A 403 32.43 24.13 -23.62
N SER A 404 32.73 25.40 -23.53
CA SER A 404 34.05 25.93 -23.88
C SER A 404 34.33 27.26 -23.16
N HIS A 405 35.58 27.56 -22.90
CA HIS A 405 36.04 28.84 -22.32
C HIS A 405 35.30 29.25 -21.03
N GLY A 406 35.00 28.27 -20.15
CA GLY A 406 34.33 28.53 -18.88
C GLY A 406 32.82 28.79 -18.98
N LYS A 407 32.19 28.49 -20.11
CA LYS A 407 30.77 28.76 -20.37
C LYS A 407 30.10 27.58 -21.07
N ILE A 408 28.80 27.41 -20.82
CA ILE A 408 27.89 26.59 -21.65
C ILE A 408 27.10 27.53 -22.55
N THR A 409 27.08 27.23 -23.83
CA THR A 409 26.29 27.95 -24.84
C THR A 409 25.27 27.03 -25.48
N ILE A 410 24.03 27.50 -25.60
CA ILE A 410 22.89 26.77 -26.13
C ILE A 410 22.21 27.66 -27.19
N HIS A 411 21.97 27.13 -28.39
CA HIS A 411 21.20 27.83 -29.40
C HIS A 411 19.72 27.71 -29.10
N THR A 412 19.00 28.84 -29.06
CA THR A 412 17.57 28.84 -28.75
C THR A 412 16.74 28.10 -29.81
N ALA A 413 17.21 28.00 -31.04
CA ALA A 413 16.56 27.20 -32.08
C ALA A 413 16.48 25.70 -31.72
N ASP A 414 17.47 25.16 -31.00
CA ASP A 414 17.46 23.79 -30.55
C ASP A 414 16.42 23.57 -29.42
N LEU A 415 16.19 24.58 -28.57
CA LEU A 415 15.12 24.57 -27.57
C LEU A 415 13.75 24.74 -28.23
N ASP A 416 13.59 25.69 -29.17
CA ASP A 416 12.35 25.89 -29.89
C ASP A 416 11.84 24.60 -30.55
N ALA A 417 12.72 23.79 -31.13
CA ALA A 417 12.40 22.51 -31.75
C ALA A 417 11.80 21.48 -30.78
N LEU A 418 12.01 21.65 -29.49
CA LEU A 418 11.56 20.73 -28.43
C LEU A 418 10.42 21.28 -27.57
N SER A 419 9.81 22.39 -27.99
CA SER A 419 8.71 23.04 -27.25
C SER A 419 7.51 22.13 -27.02
N SER A 420 7.28 21.16 -27.90
CA SER A 420 6.18 20.19 -27.81
C SER A 420 6.18 19.34 -26.52
N HIS A 421 7.34 19.18 -25.86
CA HIS A 421 7.45 18.45 -24.62
C HIS A 421 6.93 19.20 -23.38
N PHE A 422 6.54 20.47 -23.56
CA PHE A 422 5.98 21.34 -22.50
C PHE A 422 4.56 21.84 -22.82
N LYS A 423 3.88 21.21 -23.77
CA LYS A 423 2.48 21.51 -24.15
C LYS A 423 1.49 20.57 -23.51
#